data_da4a1f9b10dbdb735c20344d8cf09b9b
#
_entry.id   da4a1f9b10dbdb735c20344d8cf09b9b
#
_cell.length_a   1.000
_cell.length_b   1.000
_cell.length_c   1.000
_cell.angle_alpha   90.00
_cell.angle_beta   90.00
_cell.angle_gamma   90.00
#
_symmetry.space_group_name_H-M   'P 1'
#
loop_
_entity.id
_entity.type
_entity.pdbx_description
1 polymer ?
#
loop_
_entity_poly.entity_id
_entity_poly.type
_entity_poly.pdbx_seq_one_letter_code
_entity_poly.pdbx_strand_id
1 'polypeptide(L)'
;MVTIVENDIVPALLETISKEFDEKTYSSLKLKKALTLLKNKQATYLDVNEFAVEIGEILASVLDANITVSILPDGKMYFNIADRILNSTMAKNHELISNFAVDVQTNLNHAAGLKLKGQKPELNQDRIDGLVNRLSSGESFDDIKWLLDEPLINFSQSIADDAIKRNVDFHFESGLQPKITRRLSGHACDWCKSLAGTYDYPANVPEDLYRRHERCRCTVEYNPKDSRGVQNSHSKKWRAQKQQEKTEQRKLMNIKSRQA
;
A
#
# COMPACT_ATOMS: atom_id res chain seq x y z
N MET A 1 45.37 -21.53 13.03
CA MET A 1 43.98 -21.16 12.82
C MET A 1 43.98 -19.78 12.22
N VAL A 2 43.85 -19.67 10.90
CA VAL A 2 43.70 -18.38 10.22
C VAL A 2 42.24 -18.02 10.36
N THR A 3 41.92 -17.04 11.18
CA THR A 3 40.59 -16.43 11.22
C THR A 3 40.41 -15.69 9.90
N ILE A 4 39.71 -16.29 8.94
CA ILE A 4 39.18 -15.59 7.78
C ILE A 4 38.15 -14.63 8.36
N VAL A 5 38.49 -13.37 8.49
CA VAL A 5 37.51 -12.29 8.68
C VAL A 5 36.81 -12.21 7.33
N GLU A 6 35.70 -12.92 7.18
CA GLU A 6 34.79 -12.70 6.05
C GLU A 6 34.46 -11.21 6.08
N ASN A 7 34.87 -10.53 5.00
CA ASN A 7 34.61 -9.10 4.86
C ASN A 7 33.10 -8.97 4.61
N ASP A 8 32.32 -8.65 5.65
CA ASP A 8 30.86 -8.43 5.52
C ASP A 8 30.61 -7.25 4.57
N ILE A 9 30.18 -7.55 3.36
CA ILE A 9 29.96 -6.57 2.31
C ILE A 9 28.70 -5.70 2.55
N VAL A 10 27.76 -6.20 3.36
CA VAL A 10 26.43 -5.61 3.50
C VAL A 10 26.43 -4.18 4.07
N PRO A 11 27.20 -3.83 5.12
CA PRO A 11 27.18 -2.48 5.66
C PRO A 11 27.59 -1.42 4.64
N ALA A 12 28.70 -1.63 3.93
CA ALA A 12 29.19 -0.69 2.92
C ALA A 12 28.24 -0.60 1.72
N LEU A 13 27.67 -1.73 1.31
CA LEU A 13 26.70 -1.81 0.23
C LEU A 13 25.40 -1.08 0.60
N LEU A 14 24.89 -1.26 1.81
CA LEU A 14 23.69 -0.55 2.30
C LEU A 14 23.92 0.96 2.42
N GLU A 15 25.10 1.39 2.85
CA GLU A 15 25.44 2.82 2.89
C GLU A 15 25.39 3.44 1.50
N THR A 16 26.00 2.78 0.51
CA THR A 16 26.00 3.22 -0.87
C THR A 16 24.57 3.26 -1.45
N ILE A 17 23.83 2.18 -1.30
CA ILE A 17 22.43 2.08 -1.75
C ILE A 17 21.58 3.17 -1.11
N SER A 18 21.69 3.38 0.21
CA SER A 18 20.91 4.39 0.91
C SER A 18 21.23 5.80 0.43
N LYS A 19 22.49 6.11 0.22
CA LYS A 19 22.94 7.41 -0.27
C LYS A 19 22.41 7.68 -1.68
N GLU A 20 22.61 6.75 -2.61
CA GLU A 20 22.12 6.90 -3.99
C GLU A 20 20.60 6.98 -4.07
N PHE A 21 19.91 6.17 -3.26
CA PHE A 21 18.45 6.22 -3.18
C PHE A 21 17.97 7.60 -2.71
N ASP A 22 18.58 8.16 -1.67
CA ASP A 22 18.24 9.49 -1.16
C ASP A 22 18.55 10.59 -2.18
N GLU A 23 19.68 10.54 -2.86
CA GLU A 23 20.05 11.49 -3.90
C GLU A 23 19.08 11.47 -5.09
N LYS A 24 18.73 10.27 -5.57
CA LYS A 24 17.79 10.11 -6.68
C LYS A 24 16.36 10.52 -6.30
N THR A 25 15.89 10.16 -5.11
CA THR A 25 14.56 10.58 -4.63
C THR A 25 14.48 12.07 -4.44
N TYR A 26 15.51 12.69 -3.86
CA TYR A 26 15.58 14.15 -3.71
C TYR A 26 15.63 14.89 -5.06
N SER A 27 16.29 14.33 -6.07
CA SER A 27 16.41 14.96 -7.39
C SER A 27 15.19 14.75 -8.30
N SER A 28 14.37 13.72 -8.07
CA SER A 28 13.25 13.37 -8.93
C SER A 28 12.23 14.50 -9.09
N LEU A 29 11.98 14.88 -10.35
CA LEU A 29 10.99 15.90 -10.71
C LEU A 29 9.55 15.40 -10.49
N LYS A 30 9.29 14.10 -10.69
CA LYS A 30 7.98 13.51 -10.45
C LYS A 30 7.62 13.56 -8.95
N LEU A 31 8.56 13.20 -8.06
CA LEU A 31 8.35 13.29 -6.62
C LEU A 31 8.16 14.73 -6.16
N LYS A 32 8.95 15.68 -6.67
CA LYS A 32 8.78 17.11 -6.37
C LYS A 32 7.41 17.65 -6.81
N LYS A 33 6.92 17.23 -7.97
CA LYS A 33 5.58 17.57 -8.45
C LYS A 33 4.50 17.02 -7.50
N ALA A 34 4.59 15.74 -7.10
CA ALA A 34 3.66 15.12 -6.18
C ALA A 34 3.62 15.83 -4.81
N LEU A 35 4.79 16.17 -4.26
CA LEU A 35 4.90 16.96 -3.02
C LEU A 35 4.31 18.37 -3.15
N THR A 36 4.43 18.99 -4.32
CA THR A 36 3.81 20.29 -4.60
C THR A 36 2.28 20.17 -4.62
N LEU A 37 1.73 19.13 -5.26
CA LEU A 37 0.30 18.85 -5.24
C LEU A 37 -0.22 18.58 -3.82
N LEU A 38 0.54 17.82 -3.03
CA LEU A 38 0.22 17.59 -1.62
C LEU A 38 0.16 18.87 -0.82
N LYS A 39 1.20 19.73 -0.93
CA LYS A 39 1.26 21.04 -0.27
C LYS A 39 0.06 21.93 -0.64
N ASN A 40 -0.35 21.88 -1.89
CA ASN A 40 -1.50 22.63 -2.40
C ASN A 40 -2.85 21.94 -2.09
N LYS A 41 -2.86 20.79 -1.38
CA LYS A 41 -4.06 19.97 -1.07
C LYS A 41 -4.82 19.51 -2.31
N GLN A 42 -4.11 19.28 -3.40
CA GLN A 42 -4.64 18.84 -4.69
C GLN A 42 -4.32 17.37 -5.00
N ALA A 43 -3.39 16.77 -4.24
CA ALA A 43 -3.00 15.39 -4.44
C ALA A 43 -4.16 14.41 -4.16
N THR A 44 -4.22 13.37 -4.97
CA THR A 44 -5.21 12.28 -4.95
C THR A 44 -4.52 10.93 -4.87
N TYR A 45 -5.27 9.83 -4.84
CA TYR A 45 -4.69 8.50 -4.90
C TYR A 45 -4.05 8.15 -6.25
N LEU A 46 -4.38 8.86 -7.32
CA LEU A 46 -3.62 8.78 -8.56
C LEU A 46 -2.16 9.24 -8.33
N ASP A 47 -2.00 10.37 -7.65
CA ASP A 47 -0.67 10.91 -7.31
C ASP A 47 0.09 10.01 -6.31
N VAL A 48 -0.62 9.35 -5.37
CA VAL A 48 -0.02 8.34 -4.48
C VAL A 48 0.51 7.15 -5.27
N ASN A 49 -0.24 6.66 -6.25
CA ASN A 49 0.20 5.55 -7.09
C ASN A 49 1.40 5.94 -7.97
N GLU A 50 1.38 7.15 -8.58
CA GLU A 50 2.51 7.65 -9.37
C GLU A 50 3.76 7.86 -8.50
N PHE A 51 3.59 8.38 -7.28
CA PHE A 51 4.66 8.50 -6.29
C PHE A 51 5.25 7.13 -5.92
N ALA A 52 4.39 6.14 -5.67
CA ALA A 52 4.81 4.78 -5.34
C ALA A 52 5.57 4.10 -6.48
N VAL A 53 5.11 4.28 -7.73
CA VAL A 53 5.82 3.78 -8.93
C VAL A 53 7.21 4.41 -9.03
N GLU A 54 7.31 5.73 -8.92
CA GLU A 54 8.59 6.44 -9.02
C GLU A 54 9.57 6.02 -7.94
N ILE A 55 9.12 5.90 -6.68
CA ILE A 55 9.96 5.41 -5.58
C ILE A 55 10.42 3.96 -5.85
N GLY A 56 9.52 3.11 -6.35
CA GLY A 56 9.85 1.73 -6.72
C GLY A 56 10.86 1.65 -7.87
N GLU A 57 10.69 2.45 -8.93
CA GLU A 57 11.62 2.53 -10.06
C GLU A 57 13.02 3.03 -9.63
N ILE A 58 13.06 4.04 -8.75
CA ILE A 58 14.33 4.54 -8.20
C ILE A 58 15.01 3.45 -7.38
N LEU A 59 14.28 2.75 -6.49
CA LEU A 59 14.83 1.67 -5.68
C LEU A 59 15.35 0.53 -6.55
N ALA A 60 14.57 0.07 -7.51
CA ALA A 60 14.98 -0.97 -8.46
C ALA A 60 16.27 -0.57 -9.21
N SER A 61 16.32 0.65 -9.74
CA SER A 61 17.51 1.19 -10.44
C SER A 61 18.74 1.24 -9.54
N VAL A 62 18.60 1.61 -8.27
CA VAL A 62 19.73 1.68 -7.33
C VAL A 62 20.22 0.30 -6.95
N LEU A 63 19.31 -0.64 -6.72
CA LEU A 63 19.69 -2.03 -6.41
C LEU A 63 20.36 -2.71 -7.59
N ASP A 64 19.84 -2.54 -8.82
CA ASP A 64 20.43 -3.09 -10.03
C ASP A 64 21.86 -2.54 -10.29
N ALA A 65 22.08 -1.25 -10.02
CA ALA A 65 23.38 -0.61 -10.20
C ALA A 65 24.43 -1.06 -9.16
N ASN A 66 24.01 -1.39 -7.94
CA ASN A 66 24.91 -1.65 -6.82
C ASN A 66 25.07 -3.13 -6.48
N ILE A 67 24.13 -3.99 -6.90
CA ILE A 67 24.18 -5.43 -6.64
C ILE A 67 24.51 -6.16 -7.94
N THR A 68 25.73 -6.67 -8.03
CA THR A 68 26.22 -7.39 -9.22
C THR A 68 26.84 -8.73 -8.82
N VAL A 69 26.90 -9.66 -9.77
CA VAL A 69 27.56 -10.96 -9.56
C VAL A 69 29.00 -10.81 -9.04
N SER A 70 29.72 -9.77 -9.47
CA SER A 70 31.12 -9.53 -9.08
C SER A 70 31.28 -9.05 -7.64
N ILE A 71 30.25 -8.46 -7.05
CA ILE A 71 30.25 -7.96 -5.66
C ILE A 71 29.82 -9.07 -4.68
N LEU A 72 28.93 -9.95 -5.16
CA LEU A 72 28.38 -11.01 -4.32
C LEU A 72 29.37 -12.18 -4.16
N PRO A 73 29.50 -12.76 -2.96
CA PRO A 73 30.30 -13.96 -2.73
C PRO A 73 29.83 -15.09 -3.66
N ASP A 74 30.76 -15.73 -4.36
CA ASP A 74 30.51 -16.81 -5.32
C ASP A 74 29.47 -16.47 -6.41
N GLY A 75 29.20 -15.17 -6.63
CA GLY A 75 28.18 -14.70 -7.57
C GLY A 75 26.74 -15.01 -7.15
N LYS A 76 26.51 -15.30 -5.86
CA LYS A 76 25.22 -15.72 -5.32
C LYS A 76 24.67 -14.71 -4.31
N MET A 77 23.36 -14.52 -4.34
CA MET A 77 22.66 -13.75 -3.31
C MET A 77 22.35 -14.67 -2.14
N TYR A 78 23.23 -14.69 -1.12
CA TYR A 78 22.97 -15.45 0.10
C TYR A 78 21.83 -14.85 0.92
N PHE A 79 21.14 -15.71 1.68
CA PHE A 79 19.96 -15.33 2.47
C PHE A 79 20.23 -14.14 3.40
N ASN A 80 21.33 -14.16 4.15
CA ASN A 80 21.70 -13.09 5.09
C ASN A 80 21.99 -11.76 4.38
N ILE A 81 22.45 -11.77 3.14
CA ILE A 81 22.67 -10.57 2.32
C ILE A 81 21.33 -10.03 1.84
N ALA A 82 20.51 -10.89 1.23
CA ALA A 82 19.17 -10.53 0.75
C ALA A 82 18.28 -9.99 1.88
N ASP A 83 18.26 -10.68 3.02
CA ASP A 83 17.46 -10.32 4.18
C ASP A 83 17.81 -8.91 4.70
N ARG A 84 19.09 -8.63 4.94
CA ARG A 84 19.54 -7.33 5.46
C ARG A 84 19.31 -6.19 4.47
N ILE A 85 19.53 -6.42 3.16
CA ILE A 85 19.34 -5.40 2.13
C ILE A 85 17.86 -5.12 1.93
N LEU A 86 17.04 -6.15 1.70
CA LEU A 86 15.64 -5.96 1.39
C LEU A 86 14.85 -5.42 2.58
N ASN A 87 15.05 -5.95 3.79
CA ASN A 87 14.35 -5.42 4.95
C ASN A 87 14.65 -3.94 5.17
N SER A 88 15.91 -3.51 5.06
CA SER A 88 16.29 -2.11 5.23
C SER A 88 15.70 -1.21 4.13
N THR A 89 15.87 -1.59 2.87
CA THR A 89 15.48 -0.74 1.73
C THR A 89 13.97 -0.70 1.52
N MET A 90 13.27 -1.83 1.70
CA MET A 90 11.81 -1.90 1.54
C MET A 90 11.07 -1.27 2.72
N ALA A 91 11.62 -1.31 3.94
CA ALA A 91 11.07 -0.55 5.07
C ALA A 91 11.13 0.96 4.79
N LYS A 92 12.26 1.48 4.28
CA LYS A 92 12.41 2.89 3.89
C LYS A 92 11.46 3.27 2.75
N ASN A 93 11.34 2.42 1.74
CA ASN A 93 10.39 2.57 0.63
C ASN A 93 8.94 2.67 1.17
N HIS A 94 8.56 1.72 2.03
CA HIS A 94 7.25 1.73 2.67
C HIS A 94 7.00 3.02 3.47
N GLU A 95 7.99 3.46 4.24
CA GLU A 95 7.85 4.67 5.06
C GLU A 95 7.55 5.91 4.19
N LEU A 96 8.30 6.12 3.11
CA LEU A 96 8.11 7.26 2.21
C LEU A 96 6.72 7.26 1.57
N ILE A 97 6.30 6.12 1.02
CA ILE A 97 5.02 6.00 0.31
C ILE A 97 3.85 6.08 1.28
N SER A 98 3.92 5.38 2.41
CA SER A 98 2.84 5.37 3.40
C SER A 98 2.64 6.74 4.05
N ASN A 99 3.71 7.48 4.34
CA ASN A 99 3.61 8.85 4.87
C ASN A 99 2.95 9.78 3.86
N PHE A 100 3.36 9.73 2.59
CA PHE A 100 2.72 10.50 1.53
C PHE A 100 1.22 10.16 1.39
N ALA A 101 0.86 8.88 1.42
CA ALA A 101 -0.52 8.42 1.34
C ALA A 101 -1.37 8.89 2.54
N VAL A 102 -0.81 8.88 3.76
CA VAL A 102 -1.47 9.39 4.98
C VAL A 102 -1.79 10.87 4.85
N ASP A 103 -0.84 11.67 4.34
CA ASP A 103 -1.02 13.10 4.17
C ASP A 103 -2.06 13.42 3.09
N VAL A 104 -2.04 12.68 1.97
CA VAL A 104 -3.07 12.77 0.91
C VAL A 104 -4.44 12.44 1.49
N GLN A 105 -4.58 11.31 2.19
CA GLN A 105 -5.86 10.92 2.79
C GLN A 105 -6.34 11.94 3.82
N THR A 106 -5.45 12.50 4.62
CA THR A 106 -5.78 13.54 5.60
C THR A 106 -6.37 14.77 4.91
N ASN A 107 -5.75 15.21 3.79
CA ASN A 107 -6.24 16.31 3.00
C ASN A 107 -7.61 16.01 2.36
N LEU A 108 -7.81 14.80 1.83
CA LEU A 108 -9.08 14.34 1.29
C LEU A 108 -10.18 14.31 2.36
N ASN A 109 -9.86 13.85 3.57
CA ASN A 109 -10.77 13.85 4.70
C ASN A 109 -11.21 15.28 5.07
N HIS A 110 -10.26 16.20 5.19
CA HIS A 110 -10.56 17.60 5.48
C HIS A 110 -11.41 18.23 4.38
N ALA A 111 -11.12 17.97 3.11
CA ALA A 111 -11.90 18.45 1.98
C ALA A 111 -13.31 17.87 1.96
N ALA A 112 -13.53 16.69 2.53
CA ALA A 112 -14.84 16.09 2.76
C ALA A 112 -15.54 16.61 4.04
N GLY A 113 -14.89 17.49 4.82
CA GLY A 113 -15.39 18.00 6.09
C GLY A 113 -15.28 16.99 7.25
N LEU A 114 -14.43 15.99 7.10
CA LEU A 114 -14.10 15.01 8.13
C LEU A 114 -12.87 15.49 8.89
N LYS A 115 -12.92 15.48 10.22
CA LYS A 115 -11.78 15.83 11.09
C LYS A 115 -10.99 14.57 11.46
N LEU A 116 -10.64 13.76 10.44
CA LEU A 116 -9.96 12.48 10.62
C LEU A 116 -8.59 12.55 9.94
N LYS A 117 -7.58 11.96 10.58
CA LYS A 117 -6.27 11.72 9.97
C LYS A 117 -6.34 10.48 9.08
N GLY A 118 -5.55 10.46 8.02
CA GLY A 118 -5.32 9.26 7.22
C GLY A 118 -4.70 8.16 8.09
N GLN A 119 -5.08 6.92 7.82
CA GLN A 119 -4.54 5.74 8.48
C GLN A 119 -3.34 5.21 7.70
N LYS A 120 -2.25 4.91 8.40
CA LYS A 120 -1.04 4.35 7.81
C LYS A 120 -1.22 2.84 7.60
N PRO A 121 -0.90 2.29 6.41
CA PRO A 121 -0.88 0.86 6.20
C PRO A 121 0.30 0.22 6.96
N GLU A 122 0.16 -1.03 7.32
CA GLU A 122 1.24 -1.82 7.91
C GLU A 122 2.22 -2.29 6.82
N LEU A 123 3.47 -2.51 7.21
CA LEU A 123 4.47 -3.10 6.32
C LEU A 123 4.11 -4.57 6.07
N ASN A 124 4.01 -4.95 4.81
CA ASN A 124 3.76 -6.34 4.43
C ASN A 124 5.05 -7.16 4.50
N GLN A 125 5.39 -7.62 5.70
CA GLN A 125 6.60 -8.39 5.96
C GLN A 125 6.61 -9.72 5.22
N ASP A 126 5.47 -10.41 5.11
CA ASP A 126 5.37 -11.70 4.40
C ASP A 126 5.81 -11.59 2.93
N ARG A 127 5.52 -10.45 2.26
CA ARG A 127 5.98 -10.21 0.90
C ARG A 127 7.49 -9.95 0.82
N ILE A 128 8.05 -9.26 1.81
CA ILE A 128 9.49 -9.03 1.89
C ILE A 128 10.20 -10.36 2.09
N ASP A 129 9.74 -11.17 3.04
CA ASP A 129 10.29 -12.49 3.33
C ASP A 129 10.18 -13.41 2.11
N GLY A 130 9.07 -13.35 1.38
CA GLY A 130 8.89 -14.06 0.11
C GLY A 130 9.91 -13.66 -0.97
N LEU A 131 10.23 -12.37 -1.09
CA LEU A 131 11.26 -11.88 -2.01
C LEU A 131 12.66 -12.29 -1.55
N VAL A 132 12.97 -12.18 -0.25
CA VAL A 132 14.24 -12.64 0.35
C VAL A 132 14.47 -14.12 0.04
N ASN A 133 13.48 -14.96 0.31
CA ASN A 133 13.56 -16.40 0.06
C ASN A 133 13.79 -16.72 -1.43
N ARG A 134 13.09 -16.03 -2.34
CA ARG A 134 13.26 -16.24 -3.78
C ARG A 134 14.62 -15.76 -4.27
N LEU A 135 15.08 -14.58 -3.83
CA LEU A 135 16.39 -14.04 -4.20
C LEU A 135 17.55 -14.89 -3.67
N SER A 136 17.37 -15.58 -2.55
CA SER A 136 18.40 -16.44 -1.98
C SER A 136 18.35 -17.90 -2.49
N SER A 137 17.35 -18.26 -3.29
CA SER A 137 17.19 -19.63 -3.80
C SER A 137 17.88 -19.87 -5.15
N GLY A 138 18.37 -18.83 -5.82
CA GLY A 138 19.02 -18.97 -7.13
C GLY A 138 20.44 -19.53 -7.05
N GLU A 139 20.83 -20.31 -8.04
CA GLU A 139 22.21 -20.79 -8.18
C GLU A 139 23.18 -19.70 -8.62
N SER A 140 22.70 -18.74 -9.40
CA SER A 140 23.40 -17.52 -9.80
C SER A 140 22.51 -16.31 -9.57
N PHE A 141 23.10 -15.17 -9.21
CA PHE A 141 22.36 -13.92 -9.08
C PHE A 141 21.75 -13.44 -10.40
N ASP A 142 22.43 -13.67 -11.53
CA ASP A 142 21.91 -13.27 -12.85
C ASP A 142 20.58 -13.94 -13.21
N ASP A 143 20.33 -15.16 -12.72
CA ASP A 143 19.08 -15.89 -12.98
C ASP A 143 17.88 -15.28 -12.24
N ILE A 144 18.13 -14.58 -11.16
CA ILE A 144 17.10 -14.09 -10.23
C ILE A 144 17.06 -12.58 -10.06
N LYS A 145 18.02 -11.83 -10.61
CA LYS A 145 18.10 -10.36 -10.44
C LYS A 145 16.84 -9.62 -10.92
N TRP A 146 16.07 -10.20 -11.85
CA TRP A 146 14.80 -9.64 -12.30
C TRP A 146 13.79 -9.42 -11.16
N LEU A 147 13.96 -10.11 -10.01
CA LEU A 147 13.15 -9.91 -8.81
C LEU A 147 13.38 -8.53 -8.19
N LEU A 148 14.50 -7.88 -8.47
CA LEU A 148 14.83 -6.53 -8.03
C LEU A 148 14.30 -5.42 -8.95
N ASP A 149 13.55 -5.75 -9.99
CA ASP A 149 12.94 -4.81 -10.94
C ASP A 149 11.43 -4.70 -10.70
N GLU A 150 10.63 -5.19 -11.62
CA GLU A 150 9.17 -5.03 -11.60
C GLU A 150 8.48 -5.58 -10.34
N PRO A 151 8.92 -6.68 -9.68
CA PRO A 151 8.37 -7.08 -8.39
C PRO A 151 8.50 -6.04 -7.29
N LEU A 152 9.59 -5.27 -7.24
CA LEU A 152 9.76 -4.17 -6.28
C LEU A 152 8.85 -2.99 -6.59
N ILE A 153 8.68 -2.65 -7.87
CA ILE A 153 7.75 -1.59 -8.30
C ILE A 153 6.32 -1.98 -7.92
N ASN A 154 5.93 -3.22 -8.16
CA ASN A 154 4.62 -3.75 -7.77
C ASN A 154 4.43 -3.79 -6.25
N PHE A 155 5.48 -4.09 -5.49
CA PHE A 155 5.44 -3.97 -4.03
C PHE A 155 5.19 -2.52 -3.61
N SER A 156 5.90 -1.57 -4.21
CA SER A 156 5.73 -0.14 -3.92
C SER A 156 4.29 0.34 -4.22
N GLN A 157 3.72 -0.07 -5.35
CA GLN A 157 2.32 0.22 -5.68
C GLN A 157 1.34 -0.41 -4.69
N SER A 158 1.62 -1.62 -4.18
CA SER A 158 0.73 -2.26 -3.20
C SER A 158 0.62 -1.47 -1.90
N ILE A 159 1.63 -0.69 -1.53
CA ILE A 159 1.56 0.19 -0.35
C ILE A 159 0.47 1.27 -0.53
N ALA A 160 0.32 1.81 -1.74
CA ALA A 160 -0.76 2.73 -2.06
C ALA A 160 -2.14 2.06 -1.96
N ASP A 161 -2.25 0.82 -2.46
CA ASP A 161 -3.49 0.04 -2.37
C ASP A 161 -3.84 -0.33 -0.92
N ASP A 162 -2.85 -0.73 -0.12
CA ASP A 162 -3.01 -1.04 1.30
C ASP A 162 -3.41 0.21 2.11
N ALA A 163 -2.89 1.39 1.73
CA ALA A 163 -3.33 2.66 2.32
C ALA A 163 -4.81 2.95 2.04
N ILE A 164 -5.28 2.71 0.80
CA ILE A 164 -6.71 2.82 0.47
C ILE A 164 -7.52 1.86 1.30
N LYS A 165 -7.15 0.57 1.30
CA LYS A 165 -7.85 -0.47 2.04
C LYS A 165 -7.99 -0.11 3.51
N ARG A 166 -6.88 0.26 4.16
CA ARG A 166 -6.87 0.65 5.59
C ARG A 166 -7.79 1.84 5.89
N ASN A 167 -7.79 2.84 5.02
CA ASN A 167 -8.63 4.03 5.22
C ASN A 167 -10.11 3.77 4.91
N VAL A 168 -10.40 2.93 3.93
CA VAL A 168 -11.78 2.52 3.60
C VAL A 168 -12.37 1.70 4.75
N ASP A 169 -11.64 0.73 5.30
CA ASP A 169 -12.05 -0.05 6.46
C ASP A 169 -12.36 0.86 7.66
N PHE A 170 -11.42 1.74 7.99
CA PHE A 170 -11.58 2.69 9.09
C PHE A 170 -12.79 3.62 8.92
N HIS A 171 -13.01 4.11 7.70
CA HIS A 171 -14.16 4.98 7.43
C HIS A 171 -15.48 4.21 7.48
N PHE A 172 -15.51 2.98 7.00
CA PHE A 172 -16.69 2.12 7.11
C PHE A 172 -17.04 1.82 8.57
N GLU A 173 -16.05 1.46 9.39
CA GLU A 173 -16.21 1.26 10.84
C GLU A 173 -16.68 2.53 11.55
N SER A 174 -16.27 3.71 11.05
CA SER A 174 -16.72 5.02 11.51
C SER A 174 -18.13 5.41 11.04
N GLY A 175 -18.82 4.55 10.28
CA GLY A 175 -20.20 4.73 9.83
C GLY A 175 -20.38 5.47 8.51
N LEU A 176 -19.30 5.64 7.73
CA LEU A 176 -19.35 6.12 6.36
C LEU A 176 -19.73 4.95 5.42
N GLN A 177 -20.05 5.28 4.17
CA GLN A 177 -20.34 4.30 3.11
C GLN A 177 -19.32 4.49 1.99
N PRO A 178 -18.10 3.95 2.13
CA PRO A 178 -17.04 4.16 1.16
C PRO A 178 -17.38 3.60 -0.21
N LYS A 179 -16.90 4.31 -1.25
CA LYS A 179 -16.92 3.84 -2.64
C LYS A 179 -15.50 3.80 -3.16
N ILE A 180 -15.13 2.68 -3.74
CA ILE A 180 -13.78 2.45 -4.28
C ILE A 180 -13.89 2.36 -5.79
N THR A 181 -13.01 3.06 -6.49
CA THR A 181 -13.00 3.05 -7.96
C THR A 181 -11.68 2.48 -8.45
N ARG A 182 -11.73 1.45 -9.33
CA ARG A 182 -10.56 0.99 -10.07
C ARG A 182 -10.60 1.53 -11.48
N ARG A 183 -9.54 2.27 -11.86
CA ARG A 183 -9.37 2.86 -13.20
C ARG A 183 -8.30 2.13 -13.98
N LEU A 184 -8.54 2.00 -15.25
CA LEU A 184 -7.61 1.38 -16.19
C LEU A 184 -6.50 2.37 -16.59
N SER A 185 -5.29 1.89 -16.72
CA SER A 185 -4.24 2.56 -17.50
C SER A 185 -4.37 2.23 -18.98
N GLY A 186 -3.72 3.01 -19.87
CA GLY A 186 -3.94 2.98 -21.33
C GLY A 186 -3.80 1.61 -22.00
N HIS A 187 -3.04 0.66 -21.46
CA HIS A 187 -2.82 -0.69 -22.01
C HIS A 187 -3.29 -1.79 -21.04
N ALA A 188 -4.49 -1.63 -20.49
CA ALA A 188 -5.04 -2.60 -19.56
C ALA A 188 -5.38 -3.93 -20.24
N CYS A 189 -4.96 -5.05 -19.63
CA CYS A 189 -5.33 -6.40 -20.06
C CYS A 189 -6.79 -6.72 -19.75
N ASP A 190 -7.32 -7.82 -20.28
CA ASP A 190 -8.72 -8.19 -20.10
C ASP A 190 -9.09 -8.48 -18.64
N TRP A 191 -8.14 -9.04 -17.86
CA TRP A 191 -8.33 -9.19 -16.43
C TRP A 191 -8.47 -7.84 -15.71
N CYS A 192 -7.63 -6.85 -16.01
CA CYS A 192 -7.80 -5.51 -15.46
C CYS A 192 -9.13 -4.86 -15.89
N LYS A 193 -9.56 -5.08 -17.14
CA LYS A 193 -10.87 -4.58 -17.64
C LYS A 193 -12.04 -5.17 -16.86
N SER A 194 -11.96 -6.45 -16.47
CA SER A 194 -13.02 -7.10 -15.68
C SER A 194 -13.15 -6.54 -14.25
N LEU A 195 -12.08 -5.91 -13.72
CA LEU A 195 -12.03 -5.29 -12.39
C LEU A 195 -12.24 -3.78 -12.41
N ALA A 196 -12.44 -3.18 -13.60
CA ALA A 196 -12.65 -1.74 -13.69
C ALA A 196 -14.08 -1.38 -13.27
N GLY A 197 -14.23 -0.36 -12.44
CA GLY A 197 -15.55 0.09 -11.98
C GLY A 197 -15.50 0.79 -10.64
N THR A 198 -16.69 1.18 -10.17
CA THR A 198 -16.91 1.77 -8.85
C THR A 198 -17.74 0.81 -8.00
N TYR A 199 -17.28 0.54 -6.79
CA TYR A 199 -17.82 -0.48 -5.91
C TYR A 199 -18.20 0.12 -4.56
N ASP A 200 -19.37 -0.25 -4.06
CA ASP A 200 -19.82 0.09 -2.72
C ASP A 200 -19.16 -0.87 -1.70
N TYR A 201 -18.44 -0.30 -0.74
CA TYR A 201 -17.76 -1.09 0.29
C TYR A 201 -18.71 -1.38 1.47
N PRO A 202 -18.68 -2.61 2.02
CA PRO A 202 -17.95 -3.79 1.59
C PRO A 202 -18.74 -4.67 0.61
N ALA A 203 -20.00 -4.32 0.30
CA ALA A 203 -20.99 -5.22 -0.28
C ALA A 203 -20.65 -5.78 -1.67
N ASN A 204 -20.02 -4.96 -2.52
CA ASN A 204 -19.83 -5.28 -3.93
C ASN A 204 -18.37 -5.25 -4.37
N VAL A 205 -17.41 -5.22 -3.43
CA VAL A 205 -15.99 -5.13 -3.75
C VAL A 205 -15.47 -6.50 -4.20
N PRO A 206 -14.93 -6.64 -5.43
CA PRO A 206 -14.29 -7.87 -5.86
C PRO A 206 -13.09 -8.20 -4.97
N GLU A 207 -12.89 -9.48 -4.67
CA GLU A 207 -11.75 -9.96 -3.87
C GLU A 207 -10.39 -9.52 -4.46
N ASP A 208 -10.30 -9.55 -5.80
CA ASP A 208 -9.09 -9.19 -6.56
C ASP A 208 -8.94 -7.69 -6.84
N LEU A 209 -9.79 -6.81 -6.26
CA LEU A 209 -9.78 -5.38 -6.58
C LEU A 209 -8.39 -4.73 -6.45
N TYR A 210 -7.62 -5.13 -5.45
CA TYR A 210 -6.29 -4.61 -5.15
C TYR A 210 -5.15 -5.44 -5.74
N ARG A 211 -5.44 -6.58 -6.38
CA ARG A 211 -4.40 -7.42 -6.99
C ARG A 211 -3.83 -6.78 -8.24
N ARG A 212 -2.54 -7.00 -8.43
CA ARG A 212 -1.78 -6.50 -9.57
C ARG A 212 -1.06 -7.65 -10.27
N HIS A 213 -1.09 -7.65 -11.58
CA HIS A 213 -0.20 -8.48 -12.41
C HIS A 213 1.09 -7.71 -12.70
N GLU A 214 2.06 -8.39 -13.29
CA GLU A 214 3.31 -7.76 -13.75
C GLU A 214 3.01 -6.54 -14.64
N ARG A 215 3.75 -5.46 -14.41
CA ARG A 215 3.62 -4.17 -15.14
C ARG A 215 2.23 -3.55 -15.13
N CYS A 216 1.43 -3.88 -14.13
CA CYS A 216 0.12 -3.24 -13.97
C CYS A 216 0.30 -1.79 -13.51
N ARG A 217 -0.31 -0.85 -14.25
CA ARG A 217 -0.32 0.58 -13.91
C ARG A 217 -1.75 1.11 -13.69
N CYS A 218 -2.73 0.20 -13.56
CA CYS A 218 -4.09 0.58 -13.16
C CYS A 218 -4.10 1.15 -11.75
N THR A 219 -5.00 2.08 -11.48
CA THR A 219 -5.10 2.75 -10.17
C THR A 219 -6.34 2.34 -9.42
N VAL A 220 -6.24 2.25 -8.12
CA VAL A 220 -7.38 2.22 -7.23
C VAL A 220 -7.48 3.59 -6.58
N GLU A 221 -8.69 4.12 -6.49
CA GLU A 221 -8.96 5.46 -5.95
C GLU A 221 -10.04 5.39 -4.88
N TYR A 222 -9.88 6.21 -3.87
CA TYR A 222 -10.86 6.44 -2.82
C TYR A 222 -10.96 7.92 -2.49
N ASN A 223 -12.18 8.45 -2.48
CA ASN A 223 -12.43 9.81 -2.02
C ASN A 223 -13.58 9.80 -1.00
N PRO A 224 -13.35 10.24 0.25
CA PRO A 224 -14.39 10.24 1.27
C PRO A 224 -15.58 11.16 0.97
N LYS A 225 -15.47 12.11 0.02
CA LYS A 225 -16.62 12.90 -0.46
C LYS A 225 -17.69 12.02 -1.11
N ASP A 226 -17.26 10.99 -1.81
CA ASP A 226 -18.15 10.06 -2.50
C ASP A 226 -18.83 9.07 -1.53
N SER A 227 -18.30 9.01 -0.30
CA SER A 227 -18.81 8.16 0.79
C SER A 227 -19.94 8.79 1.60
N ARG A 228 -20.28 10.04 1.32
CA ARG A 228 -21.45 10.68 1.93
C ARG A 228 -22.70 10.18 1.21
N GLY A 229 -23.17 9.02 1.64
CA GLY A 229 -24.55 8.64 1.36
C GLY A 229 -25.44 9.77 1.85
N VAL A 230 -26.37 10.23 1.00
CA VAL A 230 -27.47 11.08 1.45
C VAL A 230 -28.07 10.32 2.64
N GLN A 231 -27.92 10.85 3.86
CA GLN A 231 -28.62 10.29 5.01
C GLN A 231 -30.11 10.46 4.76
N ASN A 232 -30.68 9.55 4.00
CA ASN A 232 -32.10 9.47 3.87
C ASN A 232 -32.59 8.97 5.24
N SER A 233 -33.24 9.86 5.98
CA SER A 233 -33.85 9.55 7.26
C SER A 233 -34.82 8.35 7.19
N HIS A 234 -35.28 8.01 5.98
CA HIS A 234 -36.14 6.87 5.69
C HIS A 234 -35.41 5.55 5.44
N SER A 235 -34.08 5.52 5.22
CA SER A 235 -33.31 4.29 4.97
C SER A 235 -32.61 3.70 6.20
N LYS A 236 -32.99 4.10 7.41
CA LYS A 236 -32.42 3.62 8.68
C LYS A 236 -32.90 2.21 9.05
N LYS A 237 -32.86 1.25 8.15
CA LYS A 237 -33.31 -0.13 8.41
C LYS A 237 -32.62 -0.76 9.61
N TRP A 238 -31.31 -0.60 9.76
CA TRP A 238 -30.56 -1.19 10.90
C TRP A 238 -30.84 -0.48 12.24
N ARG A 239 -31.08 0.85 12.24
CA ARG A 239 -31.50 1.56 13.45
C ARG A 239 -32.92 1.17 13.84
N ALA A 240 -33.81 0.97 12.88
CA ALA A 240 -35.17 0.49 13.11
C ALA A 240 -35.13 -0.95 13.70
N GLN A 241 -34.31 -1.86 13.15
CA GLN A 241 -34.11 -3.20 13.69
C GLN A 241 -33.58 -3.17 15.12
N LYS A 242 -32.49 -2.45 15.40
CA LYS A 242 -31.90 -2.35 16.73
C LYS A 242 -32.83 -1.65 17.74
N GLN A 243 -33.70 -0.77 17.26
CA GLN A 243 -34.73 -0.11 18.08
C GLN A 243 -35.92 -1.05 18.33
N GLN A 244 -36.30 -1.89 17.38
CA GLN A 244 -37.27 -2.97 17.57
C GLN A 244 -36.78 -4.00 18.57
N GLU A 245 -35.56 -4.49 18.43
CA GLU A 245 -34.93 -5.43 19.38
C GLU A 245 -34.90 -4.87 20.80
N LYS A 246 -34.51 -3.61 20.99
CA LYS A 246 -34.55 -2.93 22.31
C LYS A 246 -35.97 -2.77 22.85
N THR A 247 -36.93 -2.51 21.98
CA THR A 247 -38.34 -2.37 22.37
C THR A 247 -38.92 -3.72 22.79
N GLU A 248 -38.59 -4.78 22.09
CA GLU A 248 -38.99 -6.15 22.43
C GLU A 248 -38.35 -6.62 23.74
N GLN A 249 -37.05 -6.37 23.92
CA GLN A 249 -36.37 -6.64 25.19
C GLN A 249 -37.01 -5.89 26.38
N ARG A 250 -37.39 -4.64 26.22
CA ARG A 250 -38.10 -3.88 27.24
C ARG A 250 -39.49 -4.47 27.51
N LYS A 251 -40.24 -4.87 26.49
CA LYS A 251 -41.51 -5.54 26.64
C LYS A 251 -41.37 -6.84 27.43
N LEU A 252 -40.38 -7.65 27.12
CA LEU A 252 -40.11 -8.90 27.82
C LEU A 252 -39.69 -8.68 29.28
N MET A 253 -38.89 -7.68 29.58
CA MET A 253 -38.55 -7.30 30.96
C MET A 253 -39.78 -6.84 31.74
N ASN A 254 -40.65 -6.02 31.12
CA ASN A 254 -41.90 -5.55 31.76
C ASN A 254 -42.91 -6.69 32.00
N ILE A 255 -42.94 -7.70 31.15
CA ILE A 255 -43.78 -8.91 31.37
C ILE A 255 -43.26 -9.70 32.57
N LYS A 256 -41.93 -9.94 32.63
CA LYS A 256 -41.29 -10.64 33.73
C LYS A 256 -41.48 -9.94 35.08
N SER A 257 -41.41 -8.62 35.11
CA SER A 257 -41.60 -7.83 36.33
C SER A 257 -43.07 -7.74 36.82
N ARG A 258 -44.05 -8.12 35.99
CA ARG A 258 -45.47 -8.21 36.36
C ARG A 258 -45.89 -9.61 36.79
N GLN A 259 -45.04 -10.62 36.61
CA GLN A 259 -45.28 -12.01 37.00
C GLN A 259 -44.50 -12.43 38.25
N ALA A 260 -43.68 -11.49 38.81
CA ALA A 260 -43.00 -11.61 40.08
C ALA A 260 -43.73 -10.75 41.12
#